data_0014ff7004a5eb2414881de2200b9a0d
#
_entry.id   0014ff7004a5eb2414881de2200b9a0d
#
_cell.length_a   1.000
_cell.length_b   1.000
_cell.length_c   1.000
_cell.angle_alpha   90.00
_cell.angle_beta   90.00
_cell.angle_gamma   90.00
#
_symmetry.space_group_name_H-M   'P 1'
#
loop_
_entity.id
_entity.type
_entity.pdbx_description
1 polymer ?
#
loop_
_entity_poly.entity_id
_entity_poly.type
_entity_poly.pdbx_seq_one_letter_code
_entity_poly.pdbx_strand_id
1 'polypeptide(L)'
;MRERRPARQRRQAREFESFVAGTAGRLLHAAALLTGEPPSRPAPAAEELLTYALARTYAAWDRLRGEDPYVRVREEMAARFARTARRHRGARGGLTGRLSPQERLVLVLRLHEGEAEEQTAAQLGLPTDRVHALCLRALAELRSRQSEPASAGGAGAGRREAGGSQPAVP
;
A
#
# COMPACT_ATOMS: atom_id res chain seq x y z
N MET A 1 21.37 12.04 -38.56
CA MET A 1 20.30 11.21 -37.99
C MET A 1 20.53 10.80 -36.53
N ARG A 2 21.70 11.00 -35.94
CA ARG A 2 22.09 10.62 -34.55
C ARG A 2 21.60 11.60 -33.46
N GLU A 3 21.38 12.88 -33.76
CA GLU A 3 21.00 13.91 -32.75
C GLU A 3 19.54 13.85 -32.25
N ARG A 4 18.65 13.22 -33.00
CA ARG A 4 17.21 13.12 -32.62
C ARG A 4 16.95 12.18 -31.42
N ARG A 5 17.80 11.16 -31.21
CA ARG A 5 17.63 10.22 -30.11
C ARG A 5 17.83 10.86 -28.70
N PRO A 6 18.92 11.63 -28.45
CA PRO A 6 19.13 12.23 -27.12
C PRO A 6 18.08 13.31 -26.79
N ALA A 7 17.59 14.06 -27.78
CA ALA A 7 16.54 15.04 -27.57
C ALA A 7 15.19 14.37 -27.17
N ARG A 8 14.86 13.26 -27.85
CA ARG A 8 13.66 12.47 -27.51
C ARG A 8 13.75 11.85 -26.12
N GLN A 9 14.90 11.29 -25.76
CA GLN A 9 15.10 10.72 -24.42
C GLN A 9 15.00 11.78 -23.31
N ARG A 10 15.56 12.98 -23.51
CA ARG A 10 15.43 14.10 -22.55
C ARG A 10 13.97 14.54 -22.38
N ARG A 11 13.20 14.61 -23.47
CA ARG A 11 11.79 14.94 -23.44
C ARG A 11 11.01 13.87 -22.67
N GLN A 12 11.22 12.61 -22.99
CA GLN A 12 10.59 11.47 -22.29
C GLN A 12 10.89 11.49 -20.78
N ALA A 13 12.15 11.74 -20.39
CA ALA A 13 12.53 11.84 -18.98
C ALA A 13 11.77 12.95 -18.26
N ARG A 14 11.68 14.15 -18.87
CA ARG A 14 10.94 15.28 -18.29
C ARG A 14 9.44 15.01 -18.17
N GLU A 15 8.83 14.40 -19.18
CA GLU A 15 7.43 14.04 -19.16
C GLU A 15 7.16 13.03 -18.03
N PHE A 16 8.02 12.03 -17.87
CA PHE A 16 7.93 11.05 -16.80
C PHE A 16 8.19 11.68 -15.42
N GLU A 17 9.19 12.52 -15.25
CA GLU A 17 9.46 13.25 -14.02
C GLU A 17 8.26 14.09 -13.58
N SER A 18 7.64 14.81 -14.52
CA SER A 18 6.42 15.59 -14.26
C SER A 18 5.25 14.71 -13.83
N PHE A 19 5.06 13.57 -14.49
CA PHE A 19 4.06 12.58 -14.11
C PHE A 19 4.30 12.06 -12.68
N VAL A 20 5.53 11.65 -12.36
CA VAL A 20 5.88 11.15 -11.02
C VAL A 20 5.66 12.24 -9.97
N ALA A 21 6.10 13.47 -10.22
CA ALA A 21 5.91 14.58 -9.29
C ALA A 21 4.43 14.81 -8.95
N GLY A 22 3.52 14.64 -9.92
CA GLY A 22 2.08 14.83 -9.72
C GLY A 22 1.37 13.63 -9.06
N THR A 23 1.94 12.43 -9.12
CA THR A 23 1.19 11.19 -8.76
C THR A 23 1.85 10.35 -7.67
N ALA A 24 3.14 10.57 -7.36
CA ALA A 24 3.92 9.71 -6.46
C ALA A 24 3.27 9.55 -5.07
N GLY A 25 2.72 10.62 -4.50
CA GLY A 25 2.09 10.56 -3.17
C GLY A 25 0.89 9.61 -3.13
N ARG A 26 0.01 9.69 -4.13
CA ARG A 26 -1.15 8.81 -4.24
C ARG A 26 -0.75 7.36 -4.51
N LEU A 27 0.20 7.15 -5.41
CA LEU A 27 0.71 5.81 -5.73
C LEU A 27 1.44 5.17 -4.54
N LEU A 28 2.22 5.95 -3.78
CA LEU A 28 2.89 5.47 -2.58
C LEU A 28 1.88 5.09 -1.49
N HIS A 29 0.81 5.86 -1.35
CA HIS A 29 -0.27 5.53 -0.43
C HIS A 29 -0.95 4.21 -0.81
N ALA A 30 -1.29 4.01 -2.08
CA ALA A 30 -1.82 2.75 -2.59
C ALA A 30 -0.85 1.57 -2.33
N ALA A 31 0.45 1.77 -2.57
CA ALA A 31 1.48 0.77 -2.30
C ALA A 31 1.57 0.42 -0.80
N ALA A 32 1.47 1.41 0.09
CA ALA A 32 1.46 1.20 1.54
C ALA A 32 0.22 0.41 2.01
N LEU A 33 -0.95 0.71 1.43
CA LEU A 33 -2.16 -0.07 1.68
C LEU A 33 -2.00 -1.54 1.21
N LEU A 34 -1.40 -1.77 0.06
CA LEU A 34 -1.11 -3.12 -0.45
C LEU A 34 -0.14 -3.88 0.45
N THR A 35 0.97 -3.26 0.84
CA THR A 35 1.99 -3.91 1.68
C THR A 35 1.58 -4.02 3.15
N GLY A 36 0.57 -3.25 3.57
CA GLY A 36 0.08 -3.20 4.95
C GLY A 36 0.99 -2.39 5.88
N GLU A 37 1.86 -1.55 5.33
CA GLU A 37 2.72 -0.65 6.08
C GLU A 37 2.00 0.65 6.44
N PRO A 38 2.31 1.28 7.59
CA PRO A 38 1.71 2.55 7.95
C PRO A 38 2.26 3.69 7.07
N PRO A 39 1.39 4.57 6.54
CA PRO A 39 1.82 5.65 5.65
C PRO A 39 2.66 6.74 6.34
N SER A 40 2.65 6.79 7.66
CA SER A 40 3.33 7.80 8.49
C SER A 40 4.78 7.44 8.86
N ARG A 41 5.30 6.32 8.40
CA ARG A 41 6.65 5.81 8.70
C ARG A 41 7.36 5.42 7.41
N PRO A 42 8.70 5.25 7.44
CA PRO A 42 9.37 4.61 6.33
C PRO A 42 8.66 3.32 5.95
N ALA A 43 8.28 3.19 4.69
CA ALA A 43 7.51 2.08 4.16
C ALA A 43 8.32 1.38 3.05
N PRO A 44 9.41 0.68 3.41
CA PRO A 44 10.37 0.17 2.43
C PRO A 44 9.76 -0.81 1.44
N ALA A 45 8.79 -1.62 1.85
CA ALA A 45 8.14 -2.55 0.93
C ALA A 45 7.20 -1.82 -0.04
N ALA A 46 6.54 -0.74 0.39
CA ALA A 46 5.74 0.11 -0.48
C ALA A 46 6.61 0.89 -1.47
N GLU A 47 7.73 1.43 -1.01
CA GLU A 47 8.70 2.12 -1.86
C GLU A 47 9.32 1.17 -2.90
N GLU A 48 9.70 -0.04 -2.52
CA GLU A 48 10.19 -1.07 -3.45
C GLU A 48 9.12 -1.41 -4.51
N LEU A 49 7.87 -1.60 -4.07
CA LEU A 49 6.76 -1.92 -4.96
C LEU A 49 6.51 -0.81 -5.97
N LEU A 50 6.45 0.44 -5.50
CA LEU A 50 6.25 1.61 -6.35
C LEU A 50 7.42 1.81 -7.32
N THR A 51 8.65 1.74 -6.83
CA THR A 51 9.86 1.87 -7.66
C THR A 51 9.87 0.84 -8.78
N TYR A 52 9.54 -0.41 -8.48
CA TYR A 52 9.41 -1.45 -9.49
C TYR A 52 8.38 -1.08 -10.57
N ALA A 53 7.19 -0.64 -10.16
CA ALA A 53 6.11 -0.32 -11.10
C ALA A 53 6.46 0.90 -11.97
N LEU A 54 7.05 1.94 -11.37
CA LEU A 54 7.52 3.12 -12.10
C LEU A 54 8.62 2.77 -13.12
N ALA A 55 9.58 1.94 -12.74
CA ALA A 55 10.64 1.49 -13.65
C ALA A 55 10.07 0.69 -14.84
N ARG A 56 9.10 -0.18 -14.60
CA ARG A 56 8.40 -0.93 -15.66
C ARG A 56 7.62 -0.01 -16.60
N THR A 57 6.92 0.96 -16.04
CA THR A 57 6.15 1.94 -16.80
C THR A 57 7.08 2.85 -17.63
N TYR A 58 8.19 3.32 -17.06
CA TYR A 58 9.20 4.10 -17.77
C TYR A 58 9.80 3.34 -18.96
N ALA A 59 10.12 2.07 -18.78
CA ALA A 59 10.63 1.22 -19.85
C ALA A 59 9.63 1.02 -21.02
N ALA A 60 8.35 1.22 -20.75
CA ALA A 60 7.27 1.14 -21.74
C ALA A 60 6.76 2.50 -22.22
N TRP A 61 7.29 3.63 -21.70
CA TRP A 61 6.75 4.99 -21.86
C TRP A 61 6.43 5.37 -23.29
N ASP A 62 7.36 5.11 -24.20
CA ASP A 62 7.18 5.40 -25.63
C ASP A 62 6.01 4.63 -26.30
N ARG A 63 5.57 3.55 -25.68
CA ARG A 63 4.50 2.65 -26.16
C ARG A 63 3.14 2.97 -25.56
N LEU A 64 3.11 3.76 -24.47
CA LEU A 64 1.87 4.14 -23.76
C LEU A 64 1.05 5.22 -24.52
N ARG A 65 1.09 5.21 -25.85
CA ARG A 65 0.39 6.21 -26.66
C ARG A 65 -1.13 6.08 -26.46
N GLY A 66 -1.70 7.08 -25.75
CA GLY A 66 -3.15 7.13 -25.49
C GLY A 66 -3.61 6.34 -24.26
N GLU A 67 -2.71 5.63 -23.57
CA GLU A 67 -2.99 5.01 -22.29
C GLU A 67 -2.67 5.99 -21.14
N ASP A 68 -3.45 5.92 -20.06
CA ASP A 68 -3.17 6.69 -18.86
C ASP A 68 -1.98 6.06 -18.12
N PRO A 69 -0.85 6.79 -17.95
CA PRO A 69 0.31 6.28 -17.23
C PRO A 69 0.00 5.88 -15.77
N TYR A 70 -0.95 6.55 -15.13
CA TYR A 70 -1.37 6.23 -13.77
C TYR A 70 -1.98 4.81 -13.69
N VAL A 71 -2.90 4.51 -14.61
CA VAL A 71 -3.50 3.19 -14.72
C VAL A 71 -2.42 2.13 -14.93
N ARG A 72 -1.45 2.42 -15.81
CA ARG A 72 -0.34 1.50 -16.09
C ARG A 72 0.52 1.22 -14.86
N VAL A 73 0.91 2.24 -14.08
CA VAL A 73 1.68 2.04 -12.84
C VAL A 73 0.89 1.21 -11.84
N ARG A 74 -0.40 1.50 -11.69
CA ARG A 74 -1.29 0.76 -10.80
C ARG A 74 -1.39 -0.72 -11.18
N GLU A 75 -1.54 -1.04 -12.45
CA GLU A 75 -1.57 -2.42 -12.95
C GLU A 75 -0.24 -3.16 -12.67
N GLU A 76 0.90 -2.50 -12.90
CA GLU A 76 2.21 -3.08 -12.61
C GLU A 76 2.39 -3.30 -11.09
N MET A 77 1.91 -2.38 -10.24
CA MET A 77 1.91 -2.56 -8.78
C MET A 77 1.05 -3.76 -8.37
N ALA A 78 -0.20 -3.83 -8.85
CA ALA A 78 -1.12 -4.92 -8.55
C ALA A 78 -0.55 -6.28 -8.98
N ALA A 79 -0.03 -6.37 -10.21
CA ALA A 79 0.58 -7.58 -10.74
C ALA A 79 1.84 -8.00 -9.97
N ARG A 80 2.72 -7.04 -9.62
CA ARG A 80 3.92 -7.32 -8.81
C ARG A 80 3.54 -7.80 -7.42
N PHE A 81 2.61 -7.09 -6.77
CA PHE A 81 2.12 -7.45 -5.44
C PHE A 81 1.50 -8.85 -5.43
N ALA A 82 0.64 -9.20 -6.38
CA ALA A 82 0.04 -10.52 -6.49
C ALA A 82 1.11 -11.64 -6.58
N ARG A 83 2.14 -11.42 -7.40
CA ARG A 83 3.27 -12.39 -7.54
C ARG A 83 4.10 -12.53 -6.27
N THR A 84 4.20 -11.47 -5.48
CA THR A 84 5.01 -11.44 -4.24
C THR A 84 4.16 -11.54 -2.98
N ALA A 85 2.88 -11.85 -3.08
CA ALA A 85 1.88 -11.86 -2.02
C ALA A 85 2.33 -12.62 -0.75
N ARG A 86 3.09 -13.70 -0.91
CA ARG A 86 3.63 -14.47 0.23
C ARG A 86 4.55 -13.66 1.14
N ARG A 87 5.31 -12.69 0.58
CA ARG A 87 6.22 -11.82 1.34
C ARG A 87 5.46 -10.79 2.20
N HIS A 88 4.19 -10.54 1.85
CA HIS A 88 3.33 -9.57 2.52
C HIS A 88 2.31 -10.22 3.46
N ARG A 89 2.49 -11.52 3.77
CA ARG A 89 1.70 -12.20 4.80
C ARG A 89 2.16 -11.75 6.18
N GLY A 90 1.23 -11.67 7.10
CA GLY A 90 1.47 -11.26 8.48
C GLY A 90 0.97 -9.86 8.81
N ALA A 91 0.73 -9.63 10.08
CA ALA A 91 0.25 -8.36 10.59
C ALA A 91 1.37 -7.32 10.54
N ARG A 92 1.10 -6.21 9.84
CA ARG A 92 1.94 -5.00 9.84
C ARG A 92 1.16 -3.87 10.49
N GLY A 93 1.86 -2.83 10.92
CA GLY A 93 1.25 -1.75 11.70
C GLY A 93 0.28 -0.82 10.93
N GLY A 94 0.12 -1.01 9.61
CA GLY A 94 -0.76 -0.20 8.78
C GLY A 94 -2.23 -0.59 8.88
N LEU A 95 -3.10 0.24 8.29
CA LEU A 95 -4.56 0.06 8.29
C LEU A 95 -4.97 -1.33 7.78
N THR A 96 -4.38 -1.78 6.71
CA THR A 96 -4.68 -3.07 6.06
C THR A 96 -3.81 -4.22 6.56
N GLY A 97 -2.97 -4.00 7.58
CA GLY A 97 -1.95 -4.94 8.01
C GLY A 97 -2.44 -6.32 8.43
N ARG A 98 -3.69 -6.42 8.94
CA ARG A 98 -4.32 -7.70 9.33
C ARG A 98 -4.99 -8.42 8.17
N LEU A 99 -5.29 -7.72 7.09
CA LEU A 99 -5.93 -8.32 5.92
C LEU A 99 -4.97 -9.29 5.21
N SER A 100 -5.52 -10.34 4.65
CA SER A 100 -4.76 -11.18 3.72
C SER A 100 -4.31 -10.36 2.50
N PRO A 101 -3.22 -10.74 1.82
CA PRO A 101 -2.79 -10.03 0.62
C PRO A 101 -3.88 -9.92 -0.46
N GLN A 102 -4.70 -10.93 -0.62
CA GLN A 102 -5.78 -10.93 -1.59
C GLN A 102 -6.89 -9.93 -1.22
N GLU A 103 -7.26 -9.86 0.07
CA GLU A 103 -8.21 -8.87 0.58
C GLU A 103 -7.69 -7.43 0.42
N ARG A 104 -6.39 -7.19 0.70
CA ARG A 104 -5.77 -5.87 0.47
C ARG A 104 -5.85 -5.47 -0.99
N LEU A 105 -5.53 -6.39 -1.89
CA LEU A 105 -5.53 -6.12 -3.33
C LEU A 105 -6.93 -5.73 -3.82
N VAL A 106 -7.95 -6.52 -3.46
CA VAL A 106 -9.34 -6.22 -3.79
C VAL A 106 -9.79 -4.90 -3.17
N LEU A 107 -9.49 -4.68 -1.89
CA LEU A 107 -9.87 -3.45 -1.19
C LEU A 107 -9.26 -2.20 -1.85
N VAL A 108 -7.97 -2.26 -2.20
CA VAL A 108 -7.29 -1.12 -2.84
C VAL A 108 -7.87 -0.85 -4.21
N LEU A 109 -8.06 -1.84 -5.06
CA LEU A 109 -8.62 -1.66 -6.40
C LEU A 109 -10.06 -1.14 -6.35
N ARG A 110 -10.89 -1.71 -5.48
CA ARG A 110 -12.32 -1.35 -5.38
C ARG A 110 -12.57 -0.01 -4.68
N LEU A 111 -11.93 0.24 -3.54
CA LEU A 111 -12.28 1.37 -2.67
C LEU A 111 -11.29 2.54 -2.76
N HIS A 112 -10.02 2.27 -2.93
CA HIS A 112 -9.03 3.34 -3.06
C HIS A 112 -8.93 3.85 -4.50
N GLU A 113 -8.94 2.94 -5.47
CA GLU A 113 -8.84 3.27 -6.89
C GLU A 113 -10.21 3.44 -7.58
N GLY A 114 -11.28 2.96 -6.97
CA GLY A 114 -12.65 3.12 -7.48
C GLY A 114 -12.97 2.26 -8.70
N GLU A 115 -12.25 1.15 -8.92
CA GLU A 115 -12.54 0.24 -10.04
C GLU A 115 -13.90 -0.45 -9.89
N ALA A 116 -14.57 -0.72 -10.99
CA ALA A 116 -15.77 -1.55 -11.03
C ALA A 116 -15.45 -3.00 -10.62
N GLU A 117 -16.42 -3.70 -10.04
CA GLU A 117 -16.22 -5.07 -9.53
C GLU A 117 -15.84 -6.04 -10.64
N GLU A 118 -16.50 -5.92 -11.80
CA GLU A 118 -16.21 -6.71 -12.99
C GLU A 118 -14.81 -6.44 -13.53
N GLN A 119 -14.37 -5.18 -13.51
CA GLN A 119 -13.04 -4.79 -13.95
C GLN A 119 -11.98 -5.37 -13.02
N THR A 120 -12.19 -5.27 -11.70
CA THR A 120 -11.31 -5.87 -10.69
C THR A 120 -11.24 -7.39 -10.85
N ALA A 121 -12.39 -8.03 -11.08
CA ALA A 121 -12.49 -9.47 -11.33
C ALA A 121 -11.70 -9.90 -12.57
N ALA A 122 -11.86 -9.18 -13.67
CA ALA A 122 -11.12 -9.43 -14.92
C ALA A 122 -9.62 -9.24 -14.72
N GLN A 123 -9.20 -8.16 -14.05
CA GLN A 123 -7.78 -7.86 -13.79
C GLN A 123 -7.11 -8.93 -12.92
N LEU A 124 -7.83 -9.46 -11.93
CA LEU A 124 -7.31 -10.46 -10.99
C LEU A 124 -7.50 -11.90 -11.45
N GLY A 125 -8.23 -12.13 -12.53
CA GLY A 125 -8.61 -13.47 -12.99
C GLY A 125 -9.49 -14.22 -11.98
N LEU A 126 -10.37 -13.51 -11.28
CA LEU A 126 -11.27 -14.04 -10.26
C LEU A 126 -12.73 -13.95 -10.72
N PRO A 127 -13.61 -14.84 -10.25
CA PRO A 127 -15.05 -14.63 -10.38
C PRO A 127 -15.50 -13.36 -9.64
N THR A 128 -16.49 -12.65 -10.17
CA THR A 128 -17.04 -11.41 -9.58
C THR A 128 -17.55 -11.65 -8.15
N ASP A 129 -18.29 -12.73 -7.91
CA ASP A 129 -18.77 -13.11 -6.56
C ASP A 129 -17.61 -13.28 -5.55
N ARG A 130 -16.47 -13.77 -6.03
CA ARG A 130 -15.28 -13.91 -5.19
C ARG A 130 -14.68 -12.56 -4.82
N VAL A 131 -14.64 -11.61 -5.76
CA VAL A 131 -14.20 -10.23 -5.51
C VAL A 131 -15.13 -9.57 -4.50
N HIS A 132 -16.44 -9.70 -4.70
CA HIS A 132 -17.45 -9.21 -3.76
C HIS A 132 -17.24 -9.75 -2.34
N ALA A 133 -17.13 -11.07 -2.19
CA ALA A 133 -16.92 -11.73 -0.89
C ALA A 133 -15.61 -11.28 -0.21
N LEU A 134 -14.53 -11.09 -0.98
CA LEU A 134 -13.24 -10.58 -0.46
C LEU A 134 -13.38 -9.15 0.04
N CYS A 135 -14.07 -8.30 -0.72
CA CYS A 135 -14.31 -6.91 -0.34
C CYS A 135 -15.12 -6.80 0.95
N LEU A 136 -16.21 -7.55 1.07
CA LEU A 136 -17.05 -7.56 2.28
C LEU A 136 -16.27 -8.04 3.51
N ARG A 137 -15.47 -9.10 3.39
CA ARG A 137 -14.63 -9.57 4.52
C ARG A 137 -13.59 -8.55 4.94
N ALA A 138 -12.91 -7.92 3.97
CA ALA A 138 -11.95 -6.88 4.26
C ALA A 138 -12.60 -5.71 5.01
N LEU A 139 -13.79 -5.28 4.59
CA LEU A 139 -14.55 -4.23 5.27
C LEU A 139 -14.98 -4.62 6.67
N ALA A 140 -15.43 -5.86 6.88
CA ALA A 140 -15.79 -6.36 8.19
C ALA A 140 -14.61 -6.34 9.16
N GLU A 141 -13.44 -6.79 8.72
CA GLU A 141 -12.20 -6.75 9.52
C GLU A 141 -11.79 -5.32 9.89
N LEU A 142 -11.88 -4.36 8.92
CA LEU A 142 -11.57 -2.97 9.21
C LEU A 142 -12.54 -2.34 10.21
N ARG A 143 -13.85 -2.66 10.15
CA ARG A 143 -14.84 -2.18 11.11
C ARG A 143 -14.60 -2.74 12.50
N SER A 144 -14.28 -4.02 12.62
CA SER A 144 -13.98 -4.67 13.90
C SER A 144 -12.81 -3.97 14.62
N ARG A 145 -11.79 -3.53 13.88
CA ARG A 145 -10.68 -2.76 14.43
C ARG A 145 -11.09 -1.39 14.98
N GLN A 146 -12.04 -0.73 14.33
CA GLN A 146 -12.52 0.57 14.80
C GLN A 146 -13.35 0.45 16.07
N SER A 147 -13.95 -0.72 16.30
CA SER A 147 -14.78 -1.03 17.48
C SER A 147 -13.99 -1.58 18.66
N GLU A 148 -12.70 -1.97 18.47
CA GLU A 148 -11.84 -2.35 19.59
C GLU A 148 -11.44 -1.08 20.37
N PRO A 149 -11.91 -0.87 21.62
CA PRO A 149 -11.48 0.28 22.41
C PRO A 149 -9.98 0.22 22.65
N ALA A 150 -9.31 1.39 22.63
CA ALA A 150 -7.88 1.58 22.85
C ALA A 150 -7.45 1.26 24.30
N SER A 151 -7.85 0.11 24.84
CA SER A 151 -7.73 -0.29 26.25
C SER A 151 -6.66 -1.35 26.52
N ALA A 152 -5.53 -1.32 25.82
CA ALA A 152 -4.40 -2.19 26.15
C ALA A 152 -3.03 -1.46 26.19
N GLY A 153 -3.01 -0.21 26.62
CA GLY A 153 -1.77 0.59 26.69
C GLY A 153 -1.61 1.41 27.98
N GLY A 154 -2.16 0.97 29.11
CA GLY A 154 -2.13 1.81 30.31
C GLY A 154 -2.26 1.11 31.65
N ALA A 155 -1.66 -0.06 31.84
CA ALA A 155 -1.63 -0.66 33.17
C ALA A 155 -0.25 -1.27 33.46
N GLY A 156 0.71 -0.44 33.83
CA GLY A 156 2.05 -0.93 34.16
C GLY A 156 3.02 0.12 34.68
N ALA A 157 2.53 1.12 35.42
CA ALA A 157 3.46 1.99 36.19
C ALA A 157 2.75 2.55 37.40
N GLY A 158 3.04 1.99 38.54
CA GLY A 158 2.62 2.62 39.79
C GLY A 158 2.35 1.68 40.94
N ARG A 159 3.36 0.99 41.45
CA ARG A 159 3.40 0.63 42.87
C ARG A 159 4.83 0.33 43.28
N ARG A 160 5.57 1.35 43.64
CA ARG A 160 6.71 1.23 44.56
C ARG A 160 6.26 1.88 45.84
N GLU A 161 5.84 1.07 46.77
CA GLU A 161 5.63 1.47 48.19
C GLU A 161 6.98 1.78 48.83
N ALA A 162 7.11 2.99 49.28
CA ALA A 162 8.17 3.41 50.14
C ALA A 162 7.93 2.83 51.58
N GLY A 163 8.63 1.76 51.88
CA GLY A 163 8.77 1.28 53.23
C GLY A 163 9.79 2.14 53.98
N GLY A 164 9.35 3.16 54.72
CA GLY A 164 10.16 3.88 55.67
C GLY A 164 10.40 3.04 56.92
N SER A 165 11.64 2.70 57.22
CA SER A 165 12.07 2.26 58.53
C SER A 165 12.80 3.40 59.22
N GLN A 166 12.24 3.83 60.33
CA GLN A 166 12.85 4.75 61.28
C GLN A 166 13.67 3.94 62.31
N PRO A 167 14.91 4.27 62.62
CA PRO A 167 15.54 3.79 63.86
C PRO A 167 15.40 4.83 64.97
N ALA A 168 15.00 4.33 66.10
CA ALA A 168 14.96 5.04 67.36
C ALA A 168 16.37 5.30 67.94
N VAL A 169 16.46 6.42 68.69
CA VAL A 169 17.59 6.88 69.51
C VAL A 169 17.54 6.19 70.86
N PRO A 170 18.70 6.05 71.51
CA PRO A 170 18.87 6.83 72.75
C PRO A 170 19.95 7.90 72.67
#